data_a891bbe733b5f1c755cb9fc10938bb91
#
_entry.id   a891bbe733b5f1c755cb9fc10938bb91
#
_cell.length_a   1.000
_cell.length_b   1.000
_cell.length_c   1.000
_cell.angle_alpha   90.00
_cell.angle_beta   90.00
_cell.angle_gamma   90.00
#
_symmetry.space_group_name_H-M   'P 1'
#
loop_
_entity.id
_entity.type
_entity.pdbx_description
1 polymer ?
#
loop_
_entity_poly.entity_id
_entity_poly.type
_entity_poly.pdbx_seq_one_letter_code
_entity_poly.pdbx_strand_id
1 'polypeptide(L)'
;MAKKCHGSRGHSIHFSTERALWLVGIAMVMMLGFLGATQMAGNDVAAASPSTSSTVWLCRPGLPSNPCTSNLTTTVVRANRSTYVQRARPVRNPPIDCFYVYPTVSTQPTANANLHIDPQERAVAIAQASRFSQVCRVYAPMYPQLTLSAISKGIRPQSAAIAYLGVLSAWNDYLAHYNKGRGVVLIGHSQGASLLIALIKREVDPSPTERHLLVSALLMGGNVTVPTGQVVGGDFAHIPACQTNAQTGCVVAYSTFSSPPPANSFFGRVGTSISALSGLSPTSAAGLEVLCTNPAALAGGTGPLIPYFPTKPFPGSKFEYGATSKHTVRTAWVTYPNLYRAQCESSGGATWLQVTDIAGPKDTRPVVQQVLGPRWGLHLDDVNLTLGDLVQIVRDESLAYAH
;
A
#
# COMPACT_ATOMS: atom_id res chain seq x y z
N MET A 1 -24.72 -27.94 -60.80
CA MET A 1 -24.23 -26.82 -61.65
C MET A 1 -23.05 -26.24 -60.91
N ALA A 2 -21.90 -26.61 -61.10
CA ALA A 2 -20.74 -26.52 -61.97
C ALA A 2 -20.41 -25.09 -62.45
N LYS A 3 -19.23 -24.60 -61.98
CA LYS A 3 -18.16 -23.90 -62.69
C LYS A 3 -17.18 -23.38 -61.60
N LYS A 4 -15.95 -23.97 -61.45
CA LYS A 4 -14.72 -23.86 -62.28
C LYS A 4 -14.35 -22.39 -62.58
N CYS A 5 -13.18 -21.88 -62.42
CA CYS A 5 -11.77 -22.29 -62.30
C CYS A 5 -10.88 -21.03 -62.33
N HIS A 6 -9.62 -21.18 -61.99
CA HIS A 6 -8.32 -20.60 -62.39
C HIS A 6 -7.76 -19.66 -61.31
N GLY A 7 -6.57 -19.85 -60.72
CA GLY A 7 -5.34 -20.56 -61.16
C GLY A 7 -4.27 -19.60 -61.67
N SER A 8 -3.17 -19.39 -60.93
CA SER A 8 -1.84 -19.13 -61.49
C SER A 8 -0.86 -18.62 -60.44
N ARG A 9 0.14 -19.45 -60.08
CA ARG A 9 1.59 -19.29 -60.23
C ARG A 9 2.19 -18.06 -59.52
N GLY A 10 3.04 -18.10 -58.54
CA GLY A 10 4.27 -18.92 -58.37
C GLY A 10 5.49 -18.14 -58.87
N HIS A 11 6.32 -17.63 -57.90
CA HIS A 11 7.75 -17.40 -58.19
C HIS A 11 8.54 -17.47 -56.88
N SER A 12 9.30 -18.56 -56.78
CA SER A 12 10.45 -18.71 -55.88
C SER A 12 11.65 -17.96 -56.45
N ILE A 13 12.39 -17.26 -55.63
CA ILE A 13 13.77 -16.91 -55.97
C ILE A 13 14.65 -17.25 -54.79
N HIS A 14 15.48 -18.29 -54.98
CA HIS A 14 16.71 -18.59 -54.25
C HIS A 14 17.83 -17.72 -54.79
N PHE A 15 18.74 -17.27 -53.91
CA PHE A 15 20.17 -17.07 -54.13
C PHE A 15 20.80 -16.82 -52.75
N SER A 16 21.58 -17.66 -52.24
CA SER A 16 22.96 -18.14 -52.47
C SER A 16 24.02 -17.26 -51.80
N THR A 17 24.67 -17.93 -50.87
CA THR A 17 25.91 -17.63 -50.13
C THR A 17 27.05 -17.08 -50.98
N GLU A 18 27.82 -16.11 -50.45
CA GLU A 18 29.27 -16.08 -50.68
C GLU A 18 30.04 -15.49 -49.49
N ARG A 19 31.09 -16.26 -49.15
CA ARG A 19 32.16 -15.91 -48.21
C ARG A 19 33.25 -15.11 -48.92
N ALA A 20 33.84 -14.13 -48.29
CA ALA A 20 35.20 -13.68 -48.65
C ALA A 20 36.00 -13.36 -47.37
N LEU A 21 36.98 -14.20 -47.16
CA LEU A 21 38.15 -13.94 -46.27
C LEU A 21 39.10 -12.97 -46.98
N TRP A 22 39.69 -12.02 -46.25
CA TRP A 22 41.01 -11.45 -46.56
C TRP A 22 41.86 -11.34 -45.31
N LEU A 23 43.02 -11.94 -45.43
CA LEU A 23 44.12 -12.04 -44.44
C LEU A 23 45.19 -10.95 -44.77
N VAL A 24 45.93 -10.56 -43.69
CA VAL A 24 47.34 -10.23 -43.66
C VAL A 24 47.78 -8.80 -43.94
N GLY A 25 48.54 -8.25 -42.98
CA GLY A 25 49.45 -7.12 -43.17
C GLY A 25 50.11 -6.64 -41.86
N ILE A 26 51.13 -7.39 -41.42
CA ILE A 26 52.06 -6.97 -40.35
C ILE A 26 52.99 -5.90 -40.91
N ALA A 27 53.17 -4.77 -40.20
CA ALA A 27 54.35 -3.93 -40.34
C ALA A 27 54.77 -3.37 -38.97
N MET A 28 55.88 -3.88 -38.50
CA MET A 28 56.63 -3.46 -37.32
C MET A 28 57.56 -2.31 -37.73
N VAL A 29 57.40 -1.14 -37.09
CA VAL A 29 58.42 -0.10 -37.11
C VAL A 29 58.70 0.34 -35.68
N MET A 30 59.89 -0.03 -35.20
CA MET A 30 60.53 0.57 -34.04
C MET A 30 61.11 1.94 -34.43
N MET A 31 60.83 2.98 -33.63
CA MET A 31 61.73 4.08 -33.42
C MET A 31 61.67 4.59 -31.99
N LEU A 32 62.86 4.64 -31.40
CA LEU A 32 63.18 5.16 -30.09
C LEU A 32 62.95 6.67 -29.96
N GLY A 33 62.61 7.09 -28.77
CA GLY A 33 63.05 8.34 -28.18
C GLY A 33 62.04 9.43 -27.99
N PHE A 34 61.64 9.66 -26.77
CA PHE A 34 61.80 10.87 -25.96
C PHE A 34 60.94 10.74 -24.69
N LEU A 35 61.64 10.75 -23.56
CA LEU A 35 61.00 10.95 -22.25
C LEU A 35 60.45 12.37 -22.20
N GLY A 36 59.11 12.46 -22.23
CA GLY A 36 58.38 13.64 -21.83
C GLY A 36 57.41 13.25 -20.74
N ALA A 37 57.75 13.53 -19.49
CA ALA A 37 56.81 13.35 -18.36
C ALA A 37 55.73 14.41 -18.48
N THR A 38 54.61 14.06 -19.13
CA THR A 38 53.35 14.79 -18.99
C THR A 38 52.64 14.27 -17.76
N GLN A 39 52.64 15.06 -16.69
CA GLN A 39 51.70 14.89 -15.58
C GLN A 39 50.26 14.96 -16.15
N MET A 40 49.62 13.82 -16.28
CA MET A 40 48.18 13.79 -16.41
C MET A 40 47.59 14.22 -15.05
N ALA A 41 47.07 15.45 -15.02
CA ALA A 41 46.20 15.87 -13.96
C ALA A 41 45.02 14.88 -13.94
N GLY A 42 45.02 13.98 -12.97
CA GLY A 42 43.84 13.14 -12.67
C GLY A 42 42.72 14.08 -12.29
N ASN A 43 41.71 14.21 -13.16
CA ASN A 43 40.43 14.71 -12.74
C ASN A 43 39.88 13.66 -11.80
N ASP A 44 40.13 13.81 -10.52
CA ASP A 44 39.36 13.19 -9.48
C ASP A 44 37.92 13.70 -9.65
N VAL A 45 37.12 12.94 -10.40
CA VAL A 45 35.66 13.04 -10.31
C VAL A 45 35.36 12.61 -8.89
N ALA A 46 35.32 13.57 -7.99
CA ALA A 46 34.78 13.36 -6.66
C ALA A 46 33.42 12.74 -6.85
N ALA A 47 33.30 11.46 -6.55
CA ALA A 47 32.01 10.81 -6.45
C ALA A 47 31.19 11.66 -5.47
N ALA A 48 30.18 12.36 -6.00
CA ALA A 48 29.26 13.13 -5.19
C ALA A 48 28.68 12.14 -4.19
N SER A 49 29.08 12.27 -2.93
CA SER A 49 28.44 11.54 -1.83
C SER A 49 26.94 11.80 -1.98
N PRO A 50 26.08 10.78 -1.99
CA PRO A 50 24.66 11.01 -2.05
C PRO A 50 24.33 11.93 -0.88
N SER A 51 23.78 13.10 -1.17
CA SER A 51 23.31 14.02 -0.15
C SER A 51 22.27 13.25 0.64
N THR A 52 22.59 12.88 1.88
CA THR A 52 21.67 12.26 2.82
C THR A 52 20.66 13.34 3.21
N SER A 53 19.66 13.59 2.35
CA SER A 53 18.50 14.35 2.76
C SER A 53 17.82 13.53 3.85
N SER A 54 17.87 14.01 5.07
CA SER A 54 17.24 13.33 6.20
C SER A 54 15.74 13.16 5.91
N THR A 55 15.20 11.97 6.17
CA THR A 55 13.76 11.69 6.01
C THR A 55 12.93 12.71 6.81
N VAL A 56 11.98 13.34 6.15
CA VAL A 56 10.98 14.16 6.82
C VAL A 56 9.93 13.21 7.42
N TRP A 57 9.82 13.19 8.74
CA TRP A 57 8.89 12.32 9.44
C TRP A 57 7.59 13.03 9.76
N LEU A 58 6.47 12.54 9.24
CA LEU A 58 5.12 12.93 9.65
C LEU A 58 4.82 12.39 11.06
N CYS A 59 5.20 11.12 11.31
CA CYS A 59 5.13 10.49 12.63
C CYS A 59 6.45 9.80 12.96
N ARG A 60 6.93 10.02 14.16
CA ARG A 60 8.08 9.33 14.77
C ARG A 60 8.06 9.53 16.29
N PRO A 61 8.51 8.56 17.10
CA PRO A 61 8.70 8.79 18.53
C PRO A 61 9.55 10.04 18.80
N GLY A 62 9.14 10.82 19.76
CA GLY A 62 9.85 12.06 20.16
C GLY A 62 9.52 13.32 19.35
N LEU A 63 8.68 13.26 18.33
CA LEU A 63 8.22 14.47 17.64
C LEU A 63 7.25 15.28 18.53
N PRO A 64 7.44 16.61 18.68
CA PRO A 64 6.60 17.44 19.54
C PRO A 64 5.11 17.44 19.17
N SER A 65 4.80 17.39 17.87
CA SER A 65 3.44 17.43 17.34
C SER A 65 3.12 16.19 16.49
N ASN A 66 3.33 15.00 17.09
CA ASN A 66 3.14 13.72 16.41
C ASN A 66 1.65 13.38 16.23
N PRO A 67 1.09 13.41 14.99
CA PRO A 67 -0.31 13.10 14.76
C PRO A 67 -0.65 11.64 15.08
N CYS A 68 0.31 10.72 15.01
CA CYS A 68 0.08 9.31 15.31
C CYS A 68 -0.04 9.00 16.81
N THR A 69 0.17 9.97 17.70
CA THR A 69 -0.08 9.84 19.16
C THR A 69 -1.22 10.76 19.62
N SER A 70 -2.12 11.12 18.74
CA SER A 70 -3.27 11.98 18.99
C SER A 70 -4.27 11.37 19.98
N ASN A 71 -5.25 12.17 20.41
CA ASN A 71 -6.29 11.72 21.33
C ASN A 71 -7.12 10.58 20.74
N LEU A 72 -7.22 9.45 21.45
CA LEU A 72 -7.95 8.25 21.03
C LEU A 72 -9.31 8.08 21.75
N THR A 73 -9.75 9.09 22.50
CA THR A 73 -11.04 9.05 23.22
C THR A 73 -12.19 8.89 22.21
N THR A 74 -13.03 7.90 22.44
CA THR A 74 -14.06 7.44 21.53
C THR A 74 -15.44 7.48 22.16
N THR A 75 -16.43 8.03 21.49
CA THR A 75 -17.83 7.80 21.84
C THR A 75 -18.31 6.50 21.18
N VAL A 76 -18.80 5.58 21.98
CA VAL A 76 -19.46 4.35 21.52
C VAL A 76 -20.95 4.61 21.42
N VAL A 77 -21.53 4.42 20.23
CA VAL A 77 -22.95 4.61 19.96
C VAL A 77 -23.61 3.24 19.67
N ARG A 78 -24.48 2.78 20.54
CA ARG A 78 -25.18 1.51 20.40
C ARG A 78 -26.44 1.65 19.53
N ALA A 79 -26.96 0.55 19.02
CA ALA A 79 -28.20 0.51 18.21
C ALA A 79 -29.43 1.12 18.92
N ASN A 80 -29.51 0.99 20.25
CA ASN A 80 -30.55 1.61 21.08
C ASN A 80 -30.31 3.10 21.38
N ARG A 81 -29.34 3.75 20.72
CA ARG A 81 -28.91 5.14 20.88
C ARG A 81 -28.21 5.45 22.21
N SER A 82 -28.02 4.51 23.10
CA SER A 82 -27.23 4.75 24.30
C SER A 82 -25.75 4.98 23.93
N THR A 83 -25.10 5.88 24.64
CA THR A 83 -23.71 6.21 24.40
C THR A 83 -22.88 6.09 25.69
N TYR A 84 -21.59 5.77 25.51
CA TYR A 84 -20.60 5.89 26.58
C TYR A 84 -19.25 6.27 26.00
N VAL A 85 -18.34 6.73 26.82
CA VAL A 85 -16.99 7.14 26.40
C VAL A 85 -15.97 6.06 26.75
N GLN A 86 -15.28 5.57 25.73
CA GLN A 86 -14.13 4.69 25.84
C GLN A 86 -12.84 5.53 25.77
N ARG A 87 -11.92 5.29 26.71
CA ARG A 87 -10.62 5.96 26.74
C ARG A 87 -9.52 4.97 26.41
N ALA A 88 -8.85 5.21 25.28
CA ALA A 88 -7.61 4.53 24.91
C ALA A 88 -6.45 5.52 24.91
N ARG A 89 -5.24 5.02 25.12
CA ARG A 89 -4.01 5.82 25.15
C ARG A 89 -2.89 5.11 24.41
N PRO A 90 -1.95 5.86 23.81
CA PRO A 90 -0.71 5.30 23.29
C PRO A 90 0.04 4.53 24.40
N VAL A 91 0.65 3.41 24.04
CA VAL A 91 1.52 2.63 24.92
C VAL A 91 2.91 3.27 24.92
N ARG A 92 3.54 3.38 26.11
CA ARG A 92 4.84 4.06 26.23
C ARG A 92 5.98 3.31 25.54
N ASN A 93 6.10 2.00 25.75
CA ASN A 93 7.19 1.17 25.23
C ASN A 93 6.61 -0.10 24.59
N PRO A 94 5.93 0.00 23.45
CA PRO A 94 5.44 -1.19 22.76
C PRO A 94 6.62 -2.02 22.24
N PRO A 95 6.47 -3.36 22.15
CA PRO A 95 7.57 -4.24 21.75
C PRO A 95 7.94 -4.15 20.27
N ILE A 96 7.03 -3.72 19.42
CA ILE A 96 7.18 -3.65 17.96
C ILE A 96 7.00 -2.23 17.42
N ASP A 97 7.32 -2.06 16.13
CA ASP A 97 7.12 -0.83 15.39
C ASP A 97 6.04 -1.00 14.32
N CYS A 98 5.44 0.12 13.89
CA CYS A 98 4.56 0.20 12.73
C CYS A 98 5.14 1.23 11.77
N PHE A 99 5.38 0.83 10.52
CA PHE A 99 5.81 1.72 9.44
C PHE A 99 4.61 1.98 8.52
N TYR A 100 4.10 3.22 8.56
CA TYR A 100 2.87 3.59 7.88
C TYR A 100 3.14 4.45 6.65
N VAL A 101 2.61 4.03 5.49
CA VAL A 101 2.61 4.77 4.23
C VAL A 101 1.19 5.18 3.89
N TYR A 102 0.91 6.48 3.92
CA TYR A 102 -0.43 7.04 3.76
C TYR A 102 -0.90 7.05 2.29
N PRO A 103 -2.24 7.17 2.04
CA PRO A 103 -2.80 7.23 0.69
C PRO A 103 -2.56 8.58 0.02
N THR A 104 -3.01 8.73 -1.24
CA THR A 104 -3.06 10.02 -1.95
C THR A 104 -3.97 10.99 -1.21
N VAL A 105 -3.40 12.06 -0.69
CA VAL A 105 -4.15 13.14 0.00
C VAL A 105 -3.78 14.54 -0.46
N SER A 106 -2.65 14.70 -1.15
CA SER A 106 -2.17 16.02 -1.58
C SER A 106 -3.04 16.62 -2.69
N THR A 107 -3.43 17.88 -2.46
CA THR A 107 -4.16 18.72 -3.42
C THR A 107 -3.23 19.62 -4.24
N GLN A 108 -1.91 19.45 -4.12
CA GLN A 108 -0.93 20.21 -4.91
C GLN A 108 -1.13 19.98 -6.41
N PRO A 109 -0.90 20.99 -7.27
CA PRO A 109 -1.15 20.87 -8.71
C PRO A 109 -0.10 20.06 -9.47
N THR A 110 1.03 19.76 -8.84
CA THR A 110 2.16 18.99 -9.38
C THR A 110 1.85 17.51 -9.49
N ALA A 111 2.62 16.76 -10.28
CA ALA A 111 2.45 15.32 -10.40
C ALA A 111 2.82 14.57 -9.11
N ASN A 112 3.92 14.97 -8.46
CA ASN A 112 4.30 14.50 -7.14
C ASN A 112 4.23 15.67 -6.15
N ALA A 113 3.78 15.41 -4.93
CA ALA A 113 3.80 16.38 -3.85
C ALA A 113 5.24 16.64 -3.37
N ASN A 114 5.47 17.82 -2.82
CA ASN A 114 6.68 18.08 -2.04
C ASN A 114 6.58 17.40 -0.66
N LEU A 115 7.61 17.55 0.17
CA LEU A 115 7.67 16.93 1.51
C LEU A 115 7.18 17.86 2.63
N HIS A 116 6.45 18.92 2.30
CA HIS A 116 5.81 19.77 3.30
C HIS A 116 4.64 19.02 3.95
N ILE A 117 4.51 19.12 5.28
CA ILE A 117 3.45 18.45 6.03
C ILE A 117 2.22 19.35 6.02
N ASP A 118 1.29 19.12 5.11
CA ASP A 118 0.05 19.85 5.00
C ASP A 118 -1.03 19.28 5.96
N PRO A 119 -2.14 20.00 6.18
CA PRO A 119 -3.23 19.50 7.03
C PRO A 119 -3.80 18.14 6.62
N GLN A 120 -3.76 17.78 5.34
CA GLN A 120 -4.27 16.54 4.79
C GLN A 120 -3.44 15.34 5.24
N GLU A 121 -2.10 15.43 5.21
CA GLU A 121 -1.21 14.37 5.68
C GLU A 121 -1.37 14.15 7.19
N ARG A 122 -1.51 15.24 7.95
CA ARG A 122 -1.78 15.14 9.39
C ARG A 122 -3.12 14.46 9.68
N ALA A 123 -4.16 14.84 8.94
CA ALA A 123 -5.50 14.27 9.13
C ALA A 123 -5.57 12.79 8.80
N VAL A 124 -4.96 12.35 7.69
CA VAL A 124 -4.95 10.93 7.32
C VAL A 124 -4.11 10.09 8.29
N ALA A 125 -2.99 10.62 8.78
CA ALA A 125 -2.19 9.93 9.80
C ALA A 125 -2.99 9.77 11.11
N ILE A 126 -3.77 10.78 11.52
CA ILE A 126 -4.70 10.65 12.64
C ILE A 126 -5.72 9.56 12.34
N ALA A 127 -6.40 9.62 11.18
CA ALA A 127 -7.52 8.76 10.85
C ALA A 127 -7.15 7.28 10.67
N GLN A 128 -5.96 6.99 10.16
CA GLN A 128 -5.58 5.63 9.78
C GLN A 128 -4.47 5.02 10.65
N ALA A 129 -3.56 5.85 11.20
CA ALA A 129 -2.38 5.34 11.90
C ALA A 129 -2.41 5.56 13.43
N SER A 130 -3.09 6.60 13.93
CA SER A 130 -2.94 6.97 15.34
C SER A 130 -3.41 5.89 16.32
N ARG A 131 -4.41 5.08 15.97
CA ARG A 131 -4.90 4.03 16.86
C ARG A 131 -3.93 2.85 17.00
N PHE A 132 -3.01 2.66 16.07
CA PHE A 132 -1.93 1.68 16.21
C PHE A 132 -0.92 2.05 17.31
N SER A 133 -0.87 3.31 17.74
CA SER A 133 -0.05 3.72 18.89
C SER A 133 -0.40 3.00 20.21
N GLN A 134 -1.52 2.29 20.26
CA GLN A 134 -1.91 1.41 21.36
C GLN A 134 -1.10 0.10 21.39
N VAL A 135 -0.38 -0.24 20.32
CA VAL A 135 0.28 -1.55 20.15
C VAL A 135 1.70 -1.44 19.59
N CYS A 136 2.07 -0.35 18.91
CA CYS A 136 3.38 -0.16 18.29
C CYS A 136 3.86 1.30 18.36
N ARG A 137 5.17 1.52 18.15
CA ARG A 137 5.71 2.86 17.85
C ARG A 137 5.47 3.16 16.38
N VAL A 138 4.75 4.23 16.08
CA VAL A 138 4.39 4.55 14.70
C VAL A 138 5.45 5.45 14.06
N TYR A 139 5.95 5.00 12.92
CA TYR A 139 6.80 5.74 11.98
C TYR A 139 6.03 5.97 10.69
N ALA A 140 5.93 7.21 10.23
CA ALA A 140 5.30 7.57 8.97
C ALA A 140 6.18 8.61 8.27
N PRO A 141 6.86 8.26 7.17
CA PRO A 141 7.62 9.22 6.42
C PRO A 141 6.71 10.12 5.57
N MET A 142 7.13 11.35 5.33
CA MET A 142 6.71 12.09 4.16
C MET A 142 7.38 11.47 2.93
N TYR A 143 6.64 11.33 1.86
CA TYR A 143 7.16 10.86 0.58
C TYR A 143 6.53 11.66 -0.57
N PRO A 144 7.18 11.76 -1.73
CA PRO A 144 6.65 12.51 -2.87
C PRO A 144 5.47 11.77 -3.53
N GLN A 145 4.33 11.70 -2.80
CA GLN A 145 3.12 11.03 -3.25
C GLN A 145 2.63 11.57 -4.59
N LEU A 146 2.02 10.73 -5.40
CA LEU A 146 1.19 11.17 -6.51
C LEU A 146 0.03 11.99 -5.95
N THR A 147 -0.22 13.17 -6.54
CA THR A 147 -1.27 14.06 -6.07
C THR A 147 -2.65 13.66 -6.62
N LEU A 148 -3.74 14.20 -6.06
CA LEU A 148 -5.08 14.04 -6.62
C LEU A 148 -5.16 14.53 -8.08
N SER A 149 -4.41 15.60 -8.41
CA SER A 149 -4.27 16.09 -9.78
C SER A 149 -3.61 15.07 -10.71
N ALA A 150 -2.57 14.38 -10.25
CA ALA A 150 -1.91 13.33 -11.03
C ALA A 150 -2.83 12.13 -11.27
N ILE A 151 -3.56 11.69 -10.25
CA ILE A 151 -4.52 10.57 -10.36
C ILE A 151 -5.60 10.90 -11.39
N SER A 152 -6.17 12.11 -11.35
CA SER A 152 -7.23 12.53 -12.27
C SER A 152 -6.78 12.69 -13.72
N LYS A 153 -5.51 13.07 -13.95
CA LYS A 153 -4.91 13.27 -15.29
C LYS A 153 -4.25 12.01 -15.87
N GLY A 154 -4.16 10.95 -15.10
CA GLY A 154 -3.46 9.71 -15.45
C GLY A 154 -2.07 9.61 -14.84
N ILE A 155 -1.78 8.43 -14.29
CA ILE A 155 -0.54 8.12 -13.59
C ILE A 155 0.61 7.97 -14.60
N ARG A 156 1.68 8.74 -14.40
CA ARG A 156 2.90 8.64 -15.21
C ARG A 156 3.90 7.70 -14.51
N PRO A 157 4.52 6.76 -15.25
CA PRO A 157 5.49 5.81 -14.67
C PRO A 157 6.63 6.50 -13.91
N GLN A 158 7.16 7.60 -14.41
CA GLN A 158 8.23 8.38 -13.76
C GLN A 158 7.77 8.93 -12.40
N SER A 159 6.54 9.44 -12.32
CA SER A 159 5.99 9.97 -11.08
C SER A 159 5.73 8.87 -10.04
N ALA A 160 5.28 7.69 -10.48
CA ALA A 160 5.13 6.52 -9.62
C ALA A 160 6.51 6.05 -9.09
N ALA A 161 7.54 6.03 -9.96
CA ALA A 161 8.90 5.68 -9.56
C ALA A 161 9.47 6.66 -8.52
N ILE A 162 9.23 7.97 -8.66
CA ILE A 162 9.64 8.99 -7.69
C ILE A 162 8.99 8.73 -6.32
N ALA A 163 7.69 8.40 -6.30
CA ALA A 163 6.97 8.08 -5.08
C ALA A 163 7.55 6.82 -4.40
N TYR A 164 7.81 5.77 -5.18
CA TYR A 164 8.42 4.54 -4.69
C TYR A 164 9.82 4.78 -4.09
N LEU A 165 10.68 5.48 -4.81
CA LEU A 165 12.04 5.79 -4.34
C LEU A 165 12.03 6.63 -3.04
N GLY A 166 11.04 7.50 -2.87
CA GLY A 166 10.85 8.23 -1.61
C GLY A 166 10.51 7.31 -0.44
N VAL A 167 9.63 6.32 -0.64
CA VAL A 167 9.30 5.32 0.39
C VAL A 167 10.49 4.40 0.67
N LEU A 168 11.19 3.93 -0.37
CA LEU A 168 12.40 3.10 -0.23
C LEU A 168 13.50 3.83 0.55
N SER A 169 13.76 5.09 0.24
CA SER A 169 14.74 5.91 0.97
C SER A 169 14.37 6.03 2.45
N ALA A 170 13.09 6.26 2.75
CA ALA A 170 12.61 6.35 4.13
C ALA A 170 12.66 5.00 4.86
N TRP A 171 12.38 3.89 4.18
CA TRP A 171 12.53 2.55 4.72
C TRP A 171 13.98 2.25 5.12
N ASN A 172 14.93 2.56 4.24
CA ASN A 172 16.35 2.38 4.50
C ASN A 172 16.84 3.26 5.68
N ASP A 173 16.39 4.52 5.75
CA ASP A 173 16.67 5.41 6.87
C ASP A 173 16.10 4.86 8.19
N TYR A 174 14.85 4.34 8.16
CA TYR A 174 14.22 3.69 9.31
C TYR A 174 15.03 2.47 9.79
N LEU A 175 15.41 1.57 8.90
CA LEU A 175 16.20 0.39 9.26
C LEU A 175 17.56 0.79 9.85
N ALA A 176 18.26 1.74 9.23
CA ALA A 176 19.59 2.16 9.65
C ALA A 176 19.59 2.86 11.01
N HIS A 177 18.61 3.71 11.30
CA HIS A 177 18.69 4.63 12.43
C HIS A 177 17.69 4.37 13.54
N TYR A 178 16.52 3.77 13.26
CA TYR A 178 15.38 3.74 14.20
C TYR A 178 14.91 2.33 14.59
N ASN A 179 14.96 1.36 13.69
CA ASN A 179 14.40 0.02 13.93
C ASN A 179 15.10 -0.73 15.08
N LYS A 180 16.43 -0.78 15.08
CA LYS A 180 17.24 -1.45 16.10
C LYS A 180 16.88 -2.93 16.29
N GLY A 181 16.56 -3.65 15.19
CA GLY A 181 16.24 -5.07 15.22
C GLY A 181 14.83 -5.40 15.75
N ARG A 182 13.95 -4.43 15.87
CA ARG A 182 12.56 -4.64 16.34
C ARG A 182 11.68 -5.18 15.24
N GLY A 183 10.72 -6.01 15.61
CA GLY A 183 9.64 -6.40 14.69
C GLY A 183 8.88 -5.21 14.16
N VAL A 184 8.46 -5.25 12.89
CA VAL A 184 7.76 -4.16 12.23
C VAL A 184 6.50 -4.66 11.52
N VAL A 185 5.41 -3.90 11.71
CA VAL A 185 4.18 -4.02 10.91
C VAL A 185 4.23 -2.96 9.82
N LEU A 186 4.12 -3.37 8.56
CA LEU A 186 3.99 -2.47 7.41
C LEU A 186 2.52 -2.14 7.20
N ILE A 187 2.13 -0.86 7.26
CA ILE A 187 0.73 -0.44 7.14
C ILE A 187 0.59 0.49 5.94
N GLY A 188 -0.27 0.15 4.99
CA GLY A 188 -0.52 0.98 3.83
C GLY A 188 -1.99 1.02 3.42
N HIS A 189 -2.41 2.16 2.88
CA HIS A 189 -3.72 2.33 2.28
C HIS A 189 -3.59 2.92 0.86
N SER A 190 -4.36 2.40 -0.10
CA SER A 190 -4.43 2.95 -1.46
C SER A 190 -3.04 3.06 -2.12
N GLN A 191 -2.59 4.26 -2.49
CA GLN A 191 -1.23 4.48 -3.00
C GLN A 191 -0.18 3.94 -2.04
N GLY A 192 -0.33 4.17 -0.74
CA GLY A 192 0.58 3.64 0.28
C GLY A 192 0.65 2.12 0.30
N ALA A 193 -0.50 1.44 0.15
CA ALA A 193 -0.54 -0.02 0.01
C ALA A 193 0.17 -0.48 -1.27
N SER A 194 -0.08 0.18 -2.40
CA SER A 194 0.58 -0.14 -3.68
C SER A 194 2.10 0.03 -3.61
N LEU A 195 2.59 1.08 -2.95
CA LEU A 195 4.03 1.32 -2.77
C LEU A 195 4.65 0.30 -1.81
N LEU A 196 3.93 -0.12 -0.76
CA LEU A 196 4.38 -1.19 0.13
C LEU A 196 4.38 -2.56 -0.55
N ILE A 197 3.43 -2.85 -1.45
CA ILE A 197 3.49 -4.06 -2.28
C ILE A 197 4.81 -4.07 -3.06
N ALA A 198 5.19 -2.96 -3.68
CA ALA A 198 6.46 -2.85 -4.41
C ALA A 198 7.68 -2.99 -3.49
N LEU A 199 7.65 -2.37 -2.32
CA LEU A 199 8.72 -2.46 -1.32
C LEU A 199 8.89 -3.90 -0.82
N ILE A 200 7.79 -4.53 -0.42
CA ILE A 200 7.82 -5.91 0.07
C ILE A 200 8.36 -6.84 -1.02
N LYS A 201 7.85 -6.74 -2.23
CA LYS A 201 8.25 -7.59 -3.37
C LYS A 201 9.72 -7.48 -3.73
N ARG A 202 10.30 -6.27 -3.62
CA ARG A 202 11.68 -6.00 -4.09
C ARG A 202 12.73 -6.10 -3.00
N GLU A 203 12.38 -5.74 -1.78
CA GLU A 203 13.32 -5.60 -0.67
C GLU A 203 13.07 -6.64 0.43
N VAL A 204 11.85 -6.70 0.98
CA VAL A 204 11.55 -7.50 2.18
C VAL A 204 11.43 -8.99 1.83
N ASP A 205 10.61 -9.37 0.84
CA ASP A 205 10.33 -10.77 0.51
C ASP A 205 11.55 -11.55 0.01
N PRO A 206 12.49 -10.98 -0.79
CA PRO A 206 13.72 -11.66 -1.16
C PRO A 206 14.74 -11.79 -0.01
N SER A 207 14.70 -10.89 0.99
CA SER A 207 15.69 -10.79 2.06
C SER A 207 15.28 -11.60 3.30
N PRO A 208 15.95 -12.72 3.64
CA PRO A 208 15.66 -13.45 4.88
C PRO A 208 15.76 -12.57 6.14
N THR A 209 16.72 -11.64 6.16
CA THR A 209 16.92 -10.72 7.30
C THR A 209 15.74 -9.77 7.46
N GLU A 210 15.23 -9.18 6.38
CA GLU A 210 14.09 -8.27 6.45
C GLU A 210 12.78 -9.02 6.70
N ARG A 211 12.61 -10.23 6.12
CA ARG A 211 11.46 -11.08 6.45
C ARG A 211 11.41 -11.43 7.94
N HIS A 212 12.58 -11.64 8.57
CA HIS A 212 12.63 -11.91 10.02
C HIS A 212 12.14 -10.72 10.86
N LEU A 213 12.30 -9.50 10.39
CA LEU A 213 11.75 -8.31 11.05
C LEU A 213 10.25 -8.12 10.81
N LEU A 214 9.69 -8.74 9.76
CA LEU A 214 8.29 -8.54 9.40
C LEU A 214 7.35 -9.24 10.39
N VAL A 215 6.64 -8.46 11.19
CA VAL A 215 5.54 -8.96 12.01
C VAL A 215 4.34 -9.26 11.10
N SER A 216 3.88 -8.26 10.35
CA SER A 216 2.87 -8.43 9.29
C SER A 216 2.85 -7.24 8.34
N ALA A 217 2.12 -7.37 7.24
CA ALA A 217 1.81 -6.28 6.33
C ALA A 217 0.29 -6.10 6.23
N LEU A 218 -0.22 -4.90 6.54
CA LEU A 218 -1.62 -4.51 6.46
C LEU A 218 -1.80 -3.60 5.24
N LEU A 219 -2.35 -4.16 4.13
CA LEU A 219 -2.36 -3.53 2.80
C LEU A 219 -3.79 -3.32 2.31
N MET A 220 -4.46 -2.29 2.87
CA MET A 220 -5.85 -1.97 2.57
C MET A 220 -5.97 -1.17 1.27
N GLY A 221 -6.91 -1.53 0.41
CA GLY A 221 -7.08 -0.87 -0.90
C GLY A 221 -5.85 -1.04 -1.80
N GLY A 222 -5.13 -2.17 -1.66
CA GLY A 222 -4.04 -2.61 -2.52
C GLY A 222 -4.40 -3.96 -3.15
N ASN A 223 -4.16 -4.10 -4.46
CA ASN A 223 -4.44 -5.35 -5.17
C ASN A 223 -3.26 -6.32 -5.06
N VAL A 224 -3.00 -6.86 -3.86
CA VAL A 224 -2.03 -7.96 -3.68
C VAL A 224 -2.49 -9.16 -4.48
N THR A 225 -1.64 -9.75 -5.32
CA THR A 225 -2.00 -10.89 -6.16
C THR A 225 -1.43 -12.20 -5.63
N VAL A 226 -2.22 -13.26 -5.78
CA VAL A 226 -1.84 -14.65 -5.50
C VAL A 226 -2.30 -15.55 -6.65
N PRO A 227 -1.69 -16.74 -6.87
CA PRO A 227 -2.27 -17.73 -7.77
C PRO A 227 -3.67 -18.12 -7.26
N THR A 228 -4.61 -18.33 -8.18
CA THR A 228 -6.00 -18.65 -7.85
C THR A 228 -6.10 -19.80 -6.86
N GLY A 229 -6.79 -19.58 -5.75
CA GLY A 229 -6.97 -20.53 -4.67
C GLY A 229 -5.74 -20.73 -3.77
N GLN A 230 -4.69 -19.93 -3.91
CA GLN A 230 -3.50 -19.99 -3.08
C GLN A 230 -3.43 -18.80 -2.11
N VAL A 231 -2.60 -18.93 -1.09
CA VAL A 231 -2.37 -17.89 -0.07
C VAL A 231 -0.99 -17.23 -0.19
N VAL A 232 -0.16 -17.68 -1.13
CA VAL A 232 1.23 -17.21 -1.38
C VAL A 232 1.62 -17.50 -2.83
N GLY A 233 2.67 -16.84 -3.35
CA GLY A 233 3.26 -17.17 -4.66
C GLY A 233 2.87 -16.22 -5.80
N GLY A 234 2.24 -15.11 -5.52
CA GLY A 234 1.93 -14.04 -6.50
C GLY A 234 2.90 -12.87 -6.41
N ASP A 235 2.46 -11.78 -5.79
CA ASP A 235 3.35 -10.65 -5.54
C ASP A 235 4.49 -11.00 -4.57
N PHE A 236 4.24 -11.88 -3.60
CA PHE A 236 5.21 -12.32 -2.61
C PHE A 236 5.47 -13.83 -2.74
N ALA A 237 6.74 -14.20 -2.84
CA ALA A 237 7.15 -15.60 -2.99
C ALA A 237 7.14 -16.36 -1.65
N HIS A 238 7.38 -15.67 -0.53
CA HIS A 238 7.59 -16.27 0.78
C HIS A 238 6.62 -15.79 1.85
N ILE A 239 5.95 -14.64 1.66
CA ILE A 239 5.05 -14.03 2.64
C ILE A 239 3.61 -14.43 2.32
N PRO A 240 2.98 -15.34 3.10
CA PRO A 240 1.62 -15.79 2.87
C PRO A 240 0.57 -14.81 3.41
N ALA A 241 -0.70 -15.02 3.03
CA ALA A 241 -1.83 -14.42 3.71
C ALA A 241 -1.88 -14.83 5.19
N CYS A 242 -2.27 -13.90 6.07
CA CYS A 242 -2.56 -14.23 7.47
C CYS A 242 -3.83 -15.07 7.58
N GLN A 243 -3.76 -16.17 8.33
CA GLN A 243 -4.86 -17.10 8.55
C GLN A 243 -5.32 -17.15 10.02
N THR A 244 -4.53 -16.59 10.94
CA THR A 244 -4.87 -16.50 12.37
C THR A 244 -4.36 -15.18 12.97
N ASN A 245 -4.97 -14.72 14.04
CA ASN A 245 -4.64 -13.41 14.66
C ASN A 245 -3.22 -13.31 15.22
N ALA A 246 -2.62 -14.43 15.63
CA ALA A 246 -1.26 -14.45 16.21
C ALA A 246 -0.18 -14.87 15.19
N GLN A 247 -0.54 -15.02 13.93
CA GLN A 247 0.41 -15.39 12.87
C GLN A 247 1.29 -14.19 12.52
N THR A 248 2.61 -14.39 12.52
CA THR A 248 3.59 -13.39 12.06
C THR A 248 4.18 -13.75 10.71
N GLY A 249 4.86 -12.81 10.03
CA GLY A 249 5.45 -13.00 8.70
C GLY A 249 4.40 -13.16 7.61
N CYS A 250 3.23 -12.52 7.73
CA CYS A 250 2.10 -12.69 6.82
C CYS A 250 1.49 -11.35 6.37
N VAL A 251 0.55 -11.39 5.43
CA VAL A 251 -0.14 -10.21 4.89
C VAL A 251 -1.65 -10.26 5.12
N VAL A 252 -2.21 -9.15 5.58
CA VAL A 252 -3.65 -8.85 5.56
C VAL A 252 -3.90 -7.88 4.41
N ALA A 253 -4.67 -8.28 3.42
CA ALA A 253 -4.98 -7.46 2.26
C ALA A 253 -6.44 -7.60 1.84
N TYR A 254 -7.07 -6.49 1.52
CA TYR A 254 -8.46 -6.44 1.02
C TYR A 254 -8.79 -5.06 0.46
N SER A 255 -9.90 -4.99 -0.28
CA SER A 255 -10.60 -3.76 -0.63
C SER A 255 -12.07 -3.93 -0.31
N THR A 256 -12.72 -2.92 0.28
CA THR A 256 -14.10 -3.03 0.78
C THR A 256 -15.12 -2.58 -0.26
N PHE A 257 -16.18 -3.37 -0.39
CA PHE A 257 -17.34 -3.06 -1.23
C PHE A 257 -18.63 -3.44 -0.48
N SER A 258 -19.71 -2.70 -0.71
CA SER A 258 -21.04 -3.05 -0.21
C SER A 258 -21.86 -3.90 -1.19
N SER A 259 -21.35 -4.12 -2.40
CA SER A 259 -21.93 -4.95 -3.47
C SER A 259 -20.81 -5.46 -4.38
N PRO A 260 -21.03 -6.48 -5.22
CA PRO A 260 -20.01 -7.00 -6.11
C PRO A 260 -19.35 -5.90 -6.96
N PRO A 261 -18.00 -5.85 -7.04
CA PRO A 261 -17.28 -4.85 -7.81
C PRO A 261 -17.65 -4.91 -9.31
N PRO A 262 -17.97 -3.78 -9.96
CA PRO A 262 -18.24 -3.78 -11.41
C PRO A 262 -17.01 -4.22 -12.21
N ALA A 263 -17.22 -4.62 -13.48
CA ALA A 263 -16.14 -5.12 -14.33
C ALA A 263 -14.97 -4.13 -14.51
N ASN A 264 -15.24 -2.83 -14.38
CA ASN A 264 -14.26 -1.76 -14.47
C ASN A 264 -13.83 -1.18 -13.12
N SER A 265 -14.01 -1.92 -12.03
CA SER A 265 -13.56 -1.50 -10.68
C SER A 265 -12.05 -1.30 -10.64
N PHE A 266 -11.58 -0.39 -9.80
CA PHE A 266 -10.17 -0.14 -9.60
C PHE A 266 -9.53 -1.17 -8.66
N PHE A 267 -10.30 -1.69 -7.72
CA PHE A 267 -9.87 -2.61 -6.68
C PHE A 267 -10.56 -3.96 -6.82
N GLY A 268 -9.94 -4.98 -6.25
CA GLY A 268 -10.44 -6.35 -6.24
C GLY A 268 -10.20 -7.11 -7.55
N ARG A 269 -9.51 -6.54 -8.54
CA ARG A 269 -9.21 -7.18 -9.83
C ARG A 269 -7.74 -7.09 -10.17
N VAL A 270 -7.20 -8.13 -10.82
CA VAL A 270 -5.82 -8.15 -11.30
C VAL A 270 -5.68 -7.22 -12.51
N GLY A 271 -4.53 -6.53 -12.60
CA GLY A 271 -4.16 -5.74 -13.79
C GLY A 271 -4.95 -4.45 -13.99
N THR A 272 -5.59 -3.92 -12.97
CA THR A 272 -6.30 -2.63 -13.06
C THR A 272 -5.32 -1.45 -13.16
N SER A 273 -5.81 -0.29 -13.61
CA SER A 273 -4.98 0.93 -13.75
C SER A 273 -4.38 1.40 -12.42
N ILE A 274 -4.96 1.04 -11.29
CA ILE A 274 -4.43 1.41 -9.97
C ILE A 274 -3.10 0.70 -9.66
N SER A 275 -2.81 -0.43 -10.31
CA SER A 275 -1.53 -1.13 -10.19
C SER A 275 -0.34 -0.25 -10.63
N ALA A 276 -0.58 0.75 -11.48
CA ALA A 276 0.44 1.73 -11.88
C ALA A 276 0.95 2.59 -10.69
N LEU A 277 0.21 2.68 -9.59
CA LEU A 277 0.65 3.39 -8.37
C LEU A 277 1.90 2.76 -7.74
N SER A 278 2.09 1.46 -7.90
CA SER A 278 3.25 0.74 -7.36
C SER A 278 4.55 1.00 -8.13
N GLY A 279 4.47 1.52 -9.35
CA GLY A 279 5.61 1.58 -10.28
C GLY A 279 6.08 0.18 -10.72
N LEU A 280 5.29 -0.86 -10.47
CA LEU A 280 5.51 -2.22 -11.00
C LEU A 280 4.88 -2.33 -12.39
N SER A 281 5.45 -3.18 -13.23
CA SER A 281 4.83 -3.53 -14.53
C SER A 281 3.51 -4.25 -14.27
N PRO A 282 2.47 -4.04 -15.11
CA PRO A 282 1.23 -4.79 -15.01
C PRO A 282 1.50 -6.30 -15.08
N THR A 283 0.93 -7.04 -14.16
CA THR A 283 1.00 -8.50 -14.15
C THR A 283 -0.12 -9.07 -15.04
N SER A 284 0.18 -10.13 -15.79
CA SER A 284 -0.86 -10.87 -16.51
C SER A 284 -1.91 -11.38 -15.53
N ALA A 285 -3.19 -11.24 -15.85
CA ALA A 285 -4.27 -11.73 -14.99
C ALA A 285 -4.44 -13.27 -15.04
N ALA A 286 -3.79 -13.95 -15.99
CA ALA A 286 -3.96 -15.40 -16.17
C ALA A 286 -3.47 -16.18 -14.95
N GLY A 287 -4.37 -16.94 -14.34
CA GLY A 287 -4.08 -17.78 -13.18
C GLY A 287 -3.85 -17.03 -11.87
N LEU A 288 -4.11 -15.71 -11.82
CA LEU A 288 -3.99 -14.91 -10.61
C LEU A 288 -5.36 -14.36 -10.17
N GLU A 289 -5.48 -14.13 -8.88
CA GLU A 289 -6.57 -13.38 -8.26
C GLU A 289 -6.03 -12.35 -7.27
N VAL A 290 -6.85 -11.38 -6.89
CA VAL A 290 -6.53 -10.45 -5.81
C VAL A 290 -6.80 -11.12 -4.47
N LEU A 291 -5.84 -11.05 -3.56
CA LEU A 291 -5.97 -11.58 -2.21
C LEU A 291 -7.03 -10.82 -1.42
N CYS A 292 -7.89 -11.57 -0.72
CA CYS A 292 -8.75 -11.03 0.30
C CYS A 292 -8.56 -11.79 1.61
N THR A 293 -8.27 -11.06 2.68
CA THR A 293 -8.28 -11.56 4.05
C THR A 293 -9.31 -10.78 4.87
N ASN A 294 -10.21 -11.46 5.56
CA ASN A 294 -11.19 -10.78 6.41
C ASN A 294 -10.57 -10.51 7.80
N PRO A 295 -10.28 -9.25 8.19
CA PRO A 295 -9.63 -8.98 9.47
C PRO A 295 -10.48 -9.33 10.70
N ALA A 296 -11.80 -9.45 10.52
CA ALA A 296 -12.71 -9.93 11.58
C ALA A 296 -12.82 -11.46 11.65
N ALA A 297 -12.24 -12.20 10.69
CA ALA A 297 -12.27 -13.66 10.62
C ALA A 297 -11.15 -14.19 9.71
N LEU A 298 -9.89 -14.08 10.14
CA LEU A 298 -8.71 -14.46 9.34
C LEU A 298 -8.72 -15.94 8.91
N ALA A 299 -9.29 -16.81 9.74
CA ALA A 299 -9.49 -18.22 9.39
C ALA A 299 -10.56 -18.46 8.30
N GLY A 300 -11.17 -17.40 7.78
CA GLY A 300 -12.26 -17.44 6.80
C GLY A 300 -13.65 -17.25 7.42
N GLY A 301 -14.63 -17.03 6.54
CA GLY A 301 -16.02 -16.82 6.92
C GLY A 301 -16.38 -15.37 7.26
N THR A 302 -17.46 -15.19 8.00
CA THR A 302 -18.05 -13.88 8.32
C THR A 302 -17.71 -13.47 9.75
N GLY A 303 -17.32 -12.20 9.95
CA GLY A 303 -17.09 -11.62 11.26
C GLY A 303 -17.71 -10.23 11.43
N PRO A 304 -18.09 -9.81 12.67
CA PRO A 304 -18.51 -8.44 12.95
C PRO A 304 -17.31 -7.51 12.92
N LEU A 305 -17.46 -6.34 12.25
CA LEU A 305 -16.40 -5.33 12.21
C LEU A 305 -16.41 -4.42 13.44
N ILE A 306 -15.23 -3.96 13.80
CA ILE A 306 -15.00 -2.96 14.86
C ILE A 306 -14.55 -1.64 14.21
N PRO A 307 -15.50 -0.82 13.70
CA PRO A 307 -15.17 0.41 13.01
C PRO A 307 -14.75 1.50 14.01
N TYR A 308 -13.81 2.35 13.58
CA TYR A 308 -13.48 3.60 14.26
C TYR A 308 -13.35 4.74 13.26
N PHE A 309 -14.15 5.79 13.46
CA PHE A 309 -14.17 6.95 12.58
C PHE A 309 -13.75 8.21 13.32
N PRO A 310 -12.84 9.04 12.76
CA PRO A 310 -12.57 10.35 13.32
C PRO A 310 -13.82 11.26 13.20
N THR A 311 -14.04 12.11 14.21
CA THR A 311 -15.22 12.99 14.25
C THR A 311 -15.00 14.33 13.59
N LYS A 312 -13.76 14.65 13.21
CA LYS A 312 -13.43 15.84 12.44
C LYS A 312 -13.49 15.54 10.95
N PRO A 313 -14.10 16.42 10.13
CA PRO A 313 -14.09 16.27 8.68
C PRO A 313 -12.65 16.31 8.12
N PHE A 314 -12.47 15.72 6.96
CA PHE A 314 -11.18 15.73 6.28
C PHE A 314 -10.90 17.15 5.73
N PRO A 315 -9.69 17.71 5.96
CA PRO A 315 -9.35 19.07 5.55
C PRO A 315 -9.50 19.31 4.04
N GLY A 316 -10.11 20.41 3.66
CA GLY A 316 -10.28 20.79 2.25
C GLY A 316 -11.34 19.99 1.49
N SER A 317 -12.14 19.17 2.18
CA SER A 317 -13.20 18.36 1.57
C SER A 317 -14.46 18.36 2.44
N LYS A 318 -15.58 17.98 1.83
CA LYS A 318 -16.83 17.67 2.55
C LYS A 318 -16.88 16.21 3.01
N PHE A 319 -15.82 15.44 2.76
CA PHE A 319 -15.77 14.05 3.13
C PHE A 319 -15.66 13.92 4.66
N GLU A 320 -16.54 13.12 5.21
CA GLU A 320 -16.56 12.71 6.61
C GLU A 320 -16.41 11.20 6.66
N TYR A 321 -15.38 10.72 7.36
CA TYR A 321 -15.23 9.29 7.59
C TYR A 321 -16.47 8.75 8.30
N GLY A 322 -17.02 7.64 7.75
CA GLY A 322 -18.06 6.88 8.42
C GLY A 322 -19.32 7.67 8.75
N ALA A 323 -19.76 8.56 7.88
CA ALA A 323 -20.96 9.36 8.04
C ALA A 323 -21.18 9.79 9.52
N THR A 324 -20.74 10.94 9.89
CA THR A 324 -20.95 11.44 11.27
C THR A 324 -22.43 11.48 11.58
N SER A 325 -22.83 10.84 12.66
CA SER A 325 -24.20 10.90 13.11
C SER A 325 -24.59 12.36 13.38
N LYS A 326 -25.85 12.72 13.17
CA LYS A 326 -26.42 14.01 13.60
C LYS A 326 -26.34 14.20 15.13
N HIS A 327 -25.78 13.23 15.85
CA HIS A 327 -25.49 13.32 17.27
C HIS A 327 -24.20 14.10 17.48
N THR A 328 -24.24 15.09 18.33
CA THR A 328 -23.10 15.93 18.71
C THR A 328 -22.07 15.08 19.49
N VAL A 329 -21.22 14.36 18.77
CA VAL A 329 -20.11 13.60 19.34
C VAL A 329 -18.95 14.57 19.63
N ARG A 330 -18.56 14.71 20.91
CA ARG A 330 -17.51 15.64 21.35
C ARG A 330 -16.12 14.99 21.48
N THR A 331 -16.03 13.67 21.33
CA THR A 331 -14.76 12.92 21.39
C THR A 331 -14.06 12.96 20.04
N ALA A 332 -12.77 12.64 20.03
CA ALA A 332 -11.98 12.59 18.79
C ALA A 332 -12.44 11.48 17.83
N TRP A 333 -13.09 10.46 18.36
CA TRP A 333 -13.51 9.27 17.62
C TRP A 333 -14.94 8.86 17.97
N VAL A 334 -15.58 8.19 17.01
CA VAL A 334 -16.85 7.48 17.19
C VAL A 334 -16.70 6.04 16.71
N THR A 335 -17.42 5.12 17.36
CA THR A 335 -17.55 3.73 16.93
C THR A 335 -18.99 3.26 17.06
N TYR A 336 -19.36 2.33 16.18
CA TYR A 336 -20.72 1.76 16.07
C TYR A 336 -20.64 0.22 16.18
N PRO A 337 -20.60 -0.34 17.38
CA PRO A 337 -20.50 -1.79 17.56
C PRO A 337 -21.70 -2.51 16.93
N ASN A 338 -21.46 -3.66 16.28
CA ASN A 338 -22.47 -4.48 15.62
C ASN A 338 -23.30 -3.72 14.57
N LEU A 339 -22.68 -2.80 13.84
CA LEU A 339 -23.32 -2.13 12.70
C LEU A 339 -22.95 -2.80 11.39
N TYR A 340 -21.74 -3.35 11.29
CA TYR A 340 -21.24 -3.98 10.07
C TYR A 340 -20.75 -5.40 10.33
N ARG A 341 -20.82 -6.19 9.28
CA ARG A 341 -20.22 -7.52 9.19
C ARG A 341 -19.48 -7.61 7.87
N ALA A 342 -18.40 -8.39 7.83
CA ALA A 342 -17.64 -8.59 6.60
C ALA A 342 -17.33 -10.05 6.32
N GLN A 343 -17.13 -10.33 5.03
CA GLN A 343 -16.76 -11.64 4.50
C GLN A 343 -16.01 -11.44 3.19
N CYS A 344 -14.96 -12.23 2.93
CA CYS A 344 -14.32 -12.24 1.62
C CYS A 344 -15.23 -12.96 0.61
N GLU A 345 -15.44 -12.32 -0.54
CA GLU A 345 -16.25 -12.82 -1.65
C GLU A 345 -15.41 -12.84 -2.94
N SER A 346 -15.75 -13.78 -3.83
CA SER A 346 -15.10 -13.88 -5.14
C SER A 346 -16.15 -14.19 -6.21
N SER A 347 -16.25 -13.35 -7.23
CA SER A 347 -17.10 -13.59 -8.40
C SER A 347 -16.70 -12.73 -9.59
N GLY A 348 -16.95 -13.22 -10.80
CA GLY A 348 -16.74 -12.45 -12.04
C GLY A 348 -15.31 -11.92 -12.21
N GLY A 349 -14.29 -12.62 -11.70
CA GLY A 349 -12.88 -12.22 -11.74
C GLY A 349 -12.53 -11.09 -10.78
N ALA A 350 -13.36 -10.83 -9.78
CA ALA A 350 -13.07 -9.95 -8.65
C ALA A 350 -13.04 -10.73 -7.35
N THR A 351 -12.20 -10.28 -6.41
CA THR A 351 -12.14 -10.74 -5.02
C THR A 351 -12.13 -9.52 -4.11
N TRP A 352 -13.02 -9.47 -3.13
CA TRP A 352 -13.19 -8.28 -2.28
C TRP A 352 -13.68 -8.63 -0.88
N LEU A 353 -13.52 -7.70 0.05
CA LEU A 353 -14.15 -7.77 1.36
C LEU A 353 -15.56 -7.16 1.26
N GLN A 354 -16.58 -8.04 1.20
CA GLN A 354 -17.98 -7.63 1.22
C GLN A 354 -18.32 -7.09 2.61
N VAL A 355 -18.70 -5.83 2.69
CA VAL A 355 -19.18 -5.20 3.92
C VAL A 355 -20.71 -5.10 3.85
N THR A 356 -21.38 -5.68 4.83
CA THR A 356 -22.83 -5.66 4.94
C THR A 356 -23.23 -4.85 6.18
N ASP A 357 -24.10 -3.88 5.98
CA ASP A 357 -24.82 -3.21 7.03
C ASP A 357 -25.85 -4.19 7.65
N ILE A 358 -25.78 -4.36 8.96
CA ILE A 358 -26.69 -5.24 9.71
C ILE A 358 -27.62 -4.45 10.64
N ALA A 359 -27.80 -3.15 10.35
CA ALA A 359 -28.72 -2.29 11.08
C ALA A 359 -30.16 -2.80 10.96
N GLY A 360 -30.83 -2.92 12.10
CA GLY A 360 -32.25 -3.20 12.12
C GLY A 360 -33.09 -1.98 11.70
N PRO A 361 -34.38 -2.14 11.38
CA PRO A 361 -35.25 -1.07 10.88
C PRO A 361 -35.35 0.17 11.81
N LYS A 362 -35.07 0.01 13.08
CA LYS A 362 -35.09 1.10 14.09
C LYS A 362 -33.69 1.68 14.37
N ASP A 363 -32.65 1.14 13.76
CA ASP A 363 -31.30 1.63 13.91
C ASP A 363 -31.11 2.91 13.07
N THR A 364 -30.74 4.00 13.69
CA THR A 364 -30.56 5.30 13.04
C THR A 364 -29.09 5.71 12.99
N ARG A 365 -28.17 4.78 13.30
CA ARG A 365 -26.74 5.02 13.14
C ARG A 365 -26.41 5.21 11.66
N PRO A 366 -25.48 6.12 11.32
CA PRO A 366 -25.14 6.38 9.93
C PRO A 366 -24.35 5.21 9.33
N VAL A 367 -24.62 4.90 8.07
CA VAL A 367 -23.93 3.85 7.30
C VAL A 367 -23.00 4.47 6.29
N VAL A 368 -21.81 3.89 6.14
CA VAL A 368 -20.81 4.29 5.15
C VAL A 368 -21.37 4.13 3.74
N GLN A 369 -21.11 5.11 2.87
CA GLN A 369 -21.59 5.18 1.50
C GLN A 369 -20.46 5.13 0.48
N GLN A 370 -20.72 4.62 -0.73
CA GLN A 370 -19.78 4.61 -1.85
C GLN A 370 -19.68 6.02 -2.49
N VAL A 371 -19.15 6.99 -1.75
CA VAL A 371 -19.15 8.42 -2.16
C VAL A 371 -18.34 8.71 -3.44
N LEU A 372 -17.37 7.84 -3.80
CA LEU A 372 -16.62 7.92 -5.06
C LEU A 372 -17.25 7.06 -6.19
N GLY A 373 -18.40 6.47 -5.91
CA GLY A 373 -19.12 5.62 -6.85
C GLY A 373 -18.65 4.15 -6.86
N PRO A 374 -19.37 3.28 -7.62
CA PRO A 374 -19.24 1.83 -7.52
C PRO A 374 -17.89 1.28 -7.97
N ARG A 375 -17.13 2.00 -8.80
CA ARG A 375 -15.77 1.59 -9.21
C ARG A 375 -14.76 1.61 -8.06
N TRP A 376 -15.01 2.45 -7.06
CA TRP A 376 -14.17 2.65 -5.89
C TRP A 376 -14.63 1.81 -4.68
N GLY A 377 -15.89 1.37 -4.66
CA GLY A 377 -16.48 0.72 -3.49
C GLY A 377 -16.49 1.64 -2.27
N LEU A 378 -16.14 1.10 -1.11
CA LEU A 378 -16.04 1.84 0.16
C LEU A 378 -14.59 2.29 0.44
N HIS A 379 -13.77 2.43 -0.58
CA HIS A 379 -12.32 2.62 -0.52
C HIS A 379 -11.85 3.69 0.46
N LEU A 380 -12.58 4.81 0.58
CA LEU A 380 -12.19 5.87 1.53
C LEU A 380 -12.25 5.42 2.99
N ASP A 381 -13.05 4.40 3.28
CA ASP A 381 -13.25 3.85 4.62
C ASP A 381 -12.65 2.44 4.80
N ASP A 382 -11.85 1.92 3.84
CA ASP A 382 -11.21 0.59 3.92
C ASP A 382 -10.55 0.36 5.29
N VAL A 383 -9.78 1.33 5.78
CA VAL A 383 -9.09 1.26 7.07
C VAL A 383 -10.08 1.45 8.22
N ASN A 384 -10.95 2.45 8.14
CA ASN A 384 -11.76 2.88 9.27
C ASN A 384 -12.89 1.90 9.61
N LEU A 385 -13.42 1.17 8.63
CA LEU A 385 -14.40 0.09 8.82
C LEU A 385 -13.85 -1.06 9.67
N THR A 386 -12.57 -1.33 9.59
CA THR A 386 -11.91 -2.50 10.20
C THR A 386 -10.85 -2.12 11.22
N LEU A 387 -10.69 -0.84 11.57
CA LEU A 387 -9.55 -0.33 12.31
C LEU A 387 -9.38 -0.99 13.69
N GLY A 388 -10.47 -1.36 14.34
CA GLY A 388 -10.43 -2.08 15.61
C GLY A 388 -9.93 -3.51 15.45
N ASP A 389 -10.35 -4.18 14.38
CA ASP A 389 -9.91 -5.55 14.06
C ASP A 389 -8.41 -5.55 13.73
N LEU A 390 -7.95 -4.61 12.90
CA LEU A 390 -6.54 -4.46 12.55
C LEU A 390 -5.66 -4.19 13.78
N VAL A 391 -6.09 -3.31 14.69
CA VAL A 391 -5.36 -3.03 15.94
C VAL A 391 -5.34 -4.28 16.85
N GLN A 392 -6.42 -5.08 16.84
CA GLN A 392 -6.46 -6.33 17.61
C GLN A 392 -5.48 -7.37 17.04
N ILE A 393 -5.47 -7.54 15.69
CA ILE A 393 -4.51 -8.43 15.01
C ILE A 393 -3.08 -8.04 15.39
N VAL A 394 -2.70 -6.77 15.22
CA VAL A 394 -1.34 -6.29 15.56
C VAL A 394 -1.02 -6.50 17.03
N ARG A 395 -2.00 -6.42 17.94
CA ARG A 395 -1.79 -6.72 19.36
C ARG A 395 -1.44 -8.18 19.59
N ASP A 396 -2.19 -9.09 18.98
CA ASP A 396 -1.99 -10.53 19.13
C ASP A 396 -0.67 -10.98 18.48
N GLU A 397 -0.35 -10.44 17.30
CA GLU A 397 0.94 -10.63 16.62
C GLU A 397 2.12 -10.09 17.42
N SER A 398 1.96 -8.91 18.06
CA SER A 398 2.99 -8.31 18.90
C SER A 398 3.35 -9.19 20.11
N LEU A 399 2.36 -9.87 20.69
CA LEU A 399 2.58 -10.82 21.76
C LEU A 399 3.28 -12.08 21.27
N ALA A 400 2.88 -12.61 20.11
CA ALA A 400 3.49 -13.79 19.50
C ALA A 400 4.93 -13.54 19.04
N TYR A 401 5.23 -12.35 18.50
CA TYR A 401 6.57 -12.00 18.02
C TYR A 401 7.59 -11.79 19.16
N ALA A 402 7.13 -11.37 20.35
CA ALA A 402 7.98 -11.11 21.50
C ALA A 402 8.43 -12.38 22.24
N HIS A 403 7.93 -13.55 21.88
CA HIS A 403 8.25 -14.87 22.42
C HIS A 403 9.04 -15.71 21.42
#